data_04dd6073115bd1d3a2abffc8457b7e97
#
_entry.id   04dd6073115bd1d3a2abffc8457b7e97
#
_cell.length_a   1.000
_cell.length_b   1.000
_cell.length_c   1.000
_cell.angle_alpha   90.00
_cell.angle_beta   90.00
_cell.angle_gamma   90.00
#
_symmetry.space_group_name_H-M   'P 1'
#
loop_
_entity.id
_entity.type
_entity.pdbx_description
1 polymer ?
#
loop_
_entity_poly.entity_id
_entity_poly.type
_entity_poly.pdbx_seq_one_letter_code
_entity_poly.pdbx_strand_id
1 'polypeptide(L)'
;RDYYASRGLGDVYKRQRFGIATSSTWSAYTTAASNGSVNSMHDSYTPLGGFVQMLQMALGEVVFGGVGCGLYGMIGFAILTVFIAGLMVGRTPEFLGKKIEPGEMRWAVVLCLATPFAILVCSAIACMVPGLADQLNNGGAHGFSEVLYAFTSCGGNNGSAFAGMNCNIPWINVMLGLEMLFARFMPIVGTLAIAGSLAKKGKVAESAGTLSTTNGMFVFLLVFIVLLIGALSFFPALALGPVAEFFQMIA
;
A
#
# COMPACT_ATOMS: atom_id res chain seq x y z
N ARG A 1 -16.32 25.69 7.58
CA ARG A 1 -17.27 25.16 6.56
C ARG A 1 -17.04 25.75 5.17
N ASP A 2 -16.65 27.03 5.06
CA ASP A 2 -16.47 27.71 3.77
C ASP A 2 -15.11 27.46 3.11
N TYR A 3 -14.14 26.96 3.85
CA TYR A 3 -12.79 26.69 3.36
C TYR A 3 -12.74 25.51 2.36
N TYR A 4 -13.61 24.51 2.56
CA TYR A 4 -13.79 23.43 1.60
C TYR A 4 -14.56 23.83 0.33
N ALA A 5 -15.42 24.84 0.42
CA ALA A 5 -16.24 25.27 -0.71
C ALA A 5 -15.44 26.06 -1.76
N SER A 6 -14.46 26.89 -1.35
CA SER A 6 -13.74 27.77 -2.28
C SER A 6 -12.67 27.09 -3.12
N ARG A 7 -12.10 25.98 -2.65
CA ARG A 7 -11.09 25.20 -3.40
C ARG A 7 -11.71 24.11 -4.27
N GLY A 8 -12.94 23.71 -4.00
CA GLY A 8 -13.65 22.65 -4.70
C GLY A 8 -14.29 23.02 -6.03
N LEU A 9 -14.26 24.28 -6.47
CA LEU A 9 -14.94 24.69 -7.71
C LEU A 9 -14.43 23.91 -8.94
N GLY A 10 -13.13 23.73 -9.10
CA GLY A 10 -12.58 22.95 -10.20
C GLY A 10 -12.93 21.47 -10.13
N ASP A 11 -13.06 20.92 -8.92
CA ASP A 11 -13.41 19.52 -8.68
C ASP A 11 -14.94 19.29 -8.78
N VAL A 12 -15.74 20.25 -8.36
CA VAL A 12 -17.20 20.25 -8.58
C VAL A 12 -17.50 20.17 -10.08
N TYR A 13 -16.79 20.94 -10.93
CA TYR A 13 -16.95 20.85 -12.39
C TYR A 13 -16.55 19.47 -12.94
N LYS A 14 -15.48 18.87 -12.45
CA LYS A 14 -15.06 17.52 -12.86
C LYS A 14 -16.06 16.46 -12.43
N ARG A 15 -16.57 16.54 -11.19
CA ARG A 15 -17.60 15.62 -10.70
C ARG A 15 -18.92 15.80 -11.44
N GLN A 16 -19.29 17.03 -11.80
CA GLN A 16 -20.45 17.28 -12.65
C GLN A 16 -20.27 16.67 -14.04
N ARG A 17 -19.04 16.75 -14.60
CA ARG A 17 -18.75 16.20 -15.93
C ARG A 17 -18.82 14.67 -15.96
N PHE A 18 -18.26 13.98 -14.95
CA PHE A 18 -18.17 12.51 -14.92
C PHE A 18 -19.21 11.86 -14.03
N GLY A 19 -19.85 12.61 -13.16
CA GLY A 19 -20.75 12.12 -12.11
C GLY A 19 -20.00 11.62 -10.88
N ILE A 20 -20.68 11.66 -9.73
CA ILE A 20 -20.09 11.27 -8.42
C ILE A 20 -19.75 9.78 -8.41
N ALA A 21 -20.66 8.93 -8.88
CA ALA A 21 -20.45 7.48 -8.91
C ALA A 21 -19.25 7.09 -9.75
N THR A 22 -19.13 7.65 -10.96
CA THR A 22 -17.99 7.37 -11.85
C THR A 22 -16.67 7.86 -11.26
N SER A 23 -16.66 9.04 -10.63
CA SER A 23 -15.46 9.57 -9.98
C SER A 23 -15.02 8.72 -8.80
N SER A 24 -15.94 8.28 -7.95
CA SER A 24 -15.65 7.40 -6.81
C SER A 24 -15.16 6.02 -7.26
N THR A 25 -15.80 5.45 -8.27
CA THR A 25 -15.38 4.17 -8.86
C THR A 25 -13.98 4.27 -9.47
N TRP A 26 -13.71 5.33 -10.23
CA TRP A 26 -12.40 5.56 -10.82
C TRP A 26 -11.32 5.72 -9.76
N SER A 27 -11.59 6.50 -8.71
CA SER A 27 -10.69 6.67 -7.58
C SER A 27 -10.33 5.34 -6.90
N ALA A 28 -11.31 4.47 -6.69
CA ALA A 28 -11.07 3.14 -6.12
C ALA A 28 -10.25 2.24 -7.05
N TYR A 29 -10.59 2.20 -8.34
CA TYR A 29 -9.85 1.36 -9.29
C TYR A 29 -8.43 1.85 -9.55
N THR A 30 -8.22 3.17 -9.65
CA THR A 30 -6.89 3.71 -9.91
C THR A 30 -5.91 3.42 -8.78
N THR A 31 -6.37 3.53 -7.52
CA THR A 31 -5.54 3.22 -6.34
C THR A 31 -5.32 1.73 -6.13
N ALA A 32 -6.28 0.88 -6.51
CA ALA A 32 -6.11 -0.57 -6.46
C ALA A 32 -5.19 -1.10 -7.56
N ALA A 33 -5.18 -0.45 -8.74
CA ALA A 33 -4.42 -0.90 -9.91
C ALA A 33 -3.00 -0.32 -10.01
N SER A 34 -2.50 0.38 -8.99
CA SER A 34 -1.23 1.08 -9.03
C SER A 34 -1.12 2.06 -10.22
N ASN A 35 -2.18 2.84 -10.44
CA ASN A 35 -2.29 3.79 -11.54
C ASN A 35 -2.33 5.23 -10.99
N GLY A 36 -1.58 6.13 -11.61
CA GLY A 36 -1.51 7.55 -11.22
C GLY A 36 -2.61 8.44 -11.82
N SER A 37 -3.50 7.90 -12.64
CA SER A 37 -4.57 8.66 -13.28
C SER A 37 -5.68 9.01 -12.30
N VAL A 38 -6.03 10.28 -12.21
CA VAL A 38 -7.14 10.77 -11.38
C VAL A 38 -8.08 11.64 -12.21
N ASN A 39 -9.38 11.47 -12.02
CA ASN A 39 -10.42 12.28 -12.67
C ASN A 39 -11.12 13.25 -11.70
N SER A 40 -10.75 13.22 -10.43
CA SER A 40 -11.22 14.11 -9.38
C SER A 40 -10.14 14.31 -8.33
N MET A 41 -10.13 15.45 -7.65
CA MET A 41 -9.16 15.76 -6.60
C MET A 41 -9.44 14.89 -5.37
N HIS A 42 -8.50 13.99 -5.02
CA HIS A 42 -8.68 13.06 -3.91
C HIS A 42 -8.72 13.77 -2.55
N ASP A 43 -7.98 14.89 -2.41
CA ASP A 43 -7.98 15.73 -1.22
C ASP A 43 -9.38 16.29 -0.86
N SER A 44 -10.25 16.45 -1.83
CA SER A 44 -11.61 16.96 -1.63
C SER A 44 -12.65 15.89 -1.30
N TYR A 45 -12.26 14.63 -1.16
CA TYR A 45 -13.15 13.57 -0.69
C TYR A 45 -13.44 13.72 0.80
N THR A 46 -14.54 13.13 1.24
CA THR A 46 -14.81 12.98 2.68
C THR A 46 -13.70 12.14 3.33
N PRO A 47 -13.47 12.28 4.64
CA PRO A 47 -12.39 11.55 5.34
C PRO A 47 -12.39 10.05 5.07
N LEU A 48 -13.56 9.40 5.11
CA LEU A 48 -13.68 7.98 4.79
C LEU A 48 -13.45 7.67 3.30
N GLY A 49 -13.76 8.61 2.41
CA GLY A 49 -13.42 8.47 0.98
C GLY A 49 -11.92 8.45 0.75
N GLY A 50 -11.18 9.38 1.34
CA GLY A 50 -9.71 9.40 1.33
C GLY A 50 -9.10 8.18 2.01
N PHE A 51 -9.71 7.72 3.11
CA PHE A 51 -9.31 6.49 3.80
C PHE A 51 -9.29 5.27 2.87
N VAL A 52 -10.34 5.08 2.07
CA VAL A 52 -10.42 3.91 1.15
C VAL A 52 -9.26 3.91 0.16
N GLN A 53 -8.94 5.06 -0.42
CA GLN A 53 -7.84 5.20 -1.37
C GLN A 53 -6.48 4.86 -0.73
N MET A 54 -6.20 5.45 0.44
CA MET A 54 -4.97 5.18 1.19
C MET A 54 -4.88 3.72 1.65
N LEU A 55 -5.99 3.14 2.11
CA LEU A 55 -6.04 1.73 2.51
C LEU A 55 -5.71 0.79 1.35
N GLN A 56 -6.27 1.04 0.15
CA GLN A 56 -5.99 0.21 -1.02
C GLN A 56 -4.50 0.25 -1.40
N MET A 57 -3.89 1.43 -1.40
CA MET A 57 -2.44 1.56 -1.62
C MET A 57 -1.63 0.91 -0.50
N ALA A 58 -2.06 1.06 0.76
CA ALA A 58 -1.41 0.49 1.93
C ALA A 58 -1.45 -1.05 1.98
N LEU A 59 -2.47 -1.68 1.36
CA LEU A 59 -2.53 -3.14 1.18
C LEU A 59 -1.50 -3.66 0.14
N GLY A 60 -0.68 -2.78 -0.44
CA GLY A 60 0.41 -3.12 -1.33
C GLY A 60 -0.01 -3.32 -2.78
N GLU A 61 -1.21 -2.85 -3.16
CA GLU A 61 -1.71 -2.92 -4.53
C GLU A 61 -1.58 -4.33 -5.14
N VAL A 62 -1.84 -5.35 -4.30
CA VAL A 62 -1.62 -6.77 -4.65
C VAL A 62 -2.65 -7.24 -5.67
N VAL A 63 -3.90 -6.79 -5.55
CA VAL A 63 -5.00 -7.09 -6.46
C VAL A 63 -5.10 -5.98 -7.49
N PHE A 64 -5.13 -6.36 -8.74
CA PHE A 64 -4.95 -5.59 -9.96
C PHE A 64 -3.54 -5.04 -10.16
N GLY A 65 -2.83 -4.58 -9.18
CA GLY A 65 -1.43 -4.15 -9.15
C GLY A 65 -0.86 -3.51 -10.42
N GLY A 66 0.29 -2.87 -10.30
CA GLY A 66 1.05 -2.42 -11.47
C GLY A 66 1.73 -3.58 -12.20
N VAL A 67 2.31 -3.31 -13.38
CA VAL A 67 2.97 -4.33 -14.22
C VAL A 67 4.07 -5.06 -13.45
N GLY A 68 3.82 -6.33 -13.15
CA GLY A 68 4.71 -7.23 -12.40
C GLY A 68 4.61 -7.07 -10.88
N CYS A 69 4.45 -5.86 -10.33
CA CYS A 69 4.49 -5.63 -8.88
C CYS A 69 3.35 -6.32 -8.13
N GLY A 70 2.14 -6.31 -8.66
CA GLY A 70 1.03 -7.06 -8.07
C GLY A 70 1.31 -8.56 -7.99
N LEU A 71 1.87 -9.15 -9.04
CA LEU A 71 2.18 -10.58 -9.10
C LEU A 71 3.28 -10.98 -8.10
N TYR A 72 4.41 -10.30 -8.08
CA TYR A 72 5.48 -10.68 -7.15
C TYR A 72 5.12 -10.35 -5.70
N GLY A 73 4.35 -9.30 -5.45
CA GLY A 73 3.76 -9.03 -4.13
C GLY A 73 2.85 -10.17 -3.67
N MET A 74 1.95 -10.63 -4.54
CA MET A 74 1.07 -11.78 -4.27
C MET A 74 1.87 -13.05 -3.97
N ILE A 75 2.95 -13.32 -4.72
CA ILE A 75 3.82 -14.48 -4.47
C ILE A 75 4.48 -14.36 -3.09
N GLY A 76 4.96 -13.17 -2.72
CA GLY A 76 5.54 -12.92 -1.40
C GLY A 76 4.54 -13.20 -0.27
N PHE A 77 3.32 -12.69 -0.38
CA PHE A 77 2.25 -12.98 0.57
C PHE A 77 1.83 -14.45 0.58
N ALA A 78 1.81 -15.12 -0.58
CA ALA A 78 1.52 -16.55 -0.66
C ALA A 78 2.59 -17.39 0.08
N ILE A 79 3.87 -17.09 -0.10
CA ILE A 79 4.97 -17.76 0.62
C ILE A 79 4.86 -17.52 2.12
N LEU A 80 4.58 -16.27 2.52
CA LEU A 80 4.38 -15.92 3.92
C LEU A 80 3.17 -16.66 4.52
N THR A 81 2.06 -16.75 3.79
CA THR A 81 0.85 -17.46 4.20
C THR A 81 1.12 -18.94 4.39
N VAL A 82 1.78 -19.60 3.43
CA VAL A 82 2.17 -21.01 3.52
C VAL A 82 3.06 -21.26 4.73
N PHE A 83 4.01 -20.37 4.99
CA PHE A 83 4.92 -20.49 6.12
C PHE A 83 4.19 -20.35 7.46
N ILE A 84 3.38 -19.31 7.63
CA ILE A 84 2.61 -19.08 8.86
C ILE A 84 1.63 -20.24 9.10
N ALA A 85 0.84 -20.60 8.09
CA ALA A 85 -0.11 -21.69 8.19
C ALA A 85 0.57 -23.04 8.46
N GLY A 86 1.70 -23.29 7.81
CA GLY A 86 2.50 -24.50 8.03
C GLY A 86 3.00 -24.60 9.47
N LEU A 87 3.54 -23.51 10.03
CA LEU A 87 4.00 -23.48 11.42
C LEU A 87 2.85 -23.68 12.42
N MET A 88 1.69 -23.04 12.18
CA MET A 88 0.53 -23.17 13.07
C MET A 88 -0.02 -24.59 13.14
N VAL A 89 0.06 -25.34 12.03
CA VAL A 89 -0.47 -26.72 11.94
C VAL A 89 0.64 -27.77 12.19
N GLY A 90 1.88 -27.33 12.39
CA GLY A 90 3.02 -28.24 12.57
C GLY A 90 3.44 -28.98 11.28
N ARG A 91 3.17 -28.39 10.12
CA ARG A 91 3.48 -28.94 8.80
C ARG A 91 4.70 -28.26 8.17
N THR A 92 5.41 -28.98 7.31
CA THR A 92 6.52 -28.40 6.54
C THR A 92 5.96 -27.40 5.52
N PRO A 93 6.40 -26.13 5.52
CA PRO A 93 5.95 -25.14 4.55
C PRO A 93 6.52 -25.48 3.15
N GLU A 94 5.63 -25.72 2.21
CA GLU A 94 5.95 -26.05 0.82
C GLU A 94 5.13 -25.17 -0.13
N PHE A 95 5.78 -24.61 -1.14
CA PHE A 95 5.13 -23.81 -2.17
C PHE A 95 5.54 -24.30 -3.56
N LEU A 96 4.57 -24.64 -4.40
CA LEU A 96 4.78 -25.20 -5.74
C LEU A 96 5.71 -26.44 -5.75
N GLY A 97 5.54 -27.32 -4.75
CA GLY A 97 6.35 -28.54 -4.61
C GLY A 97 7.79 -28.27 -4.21
N LYS A 98 8.10 -27.11 -3.64
CA LYS A 98 9.43 -26.78 -3.12
C LYS A 98 9.35 -26.35 -1.67
N LYS A 99 10.28 -26.86 -0.86
CA LYS A 99 10.38 -26.55 0.56
C LYS A 99 10.81 -25.09 0.76
N ILE A 100 10.04 -24.35 1.57
CA ILE A 100 10.38 -22.99 1.99
C ILE A 100 11.25 -23.06 3.24
N GLU A 101 12.40 -22.47 3.18
CA GLU A 101 13.41 -22.44 4.26
C GLU A 101 13.54 -21.01 4.82
N PRO A 102 14.23 -20.82 5.96
CA PRO A 102 14.41 -19.50 6.56
C PRO A 102 15.04 -18.45 5.64
N GLY A 103 15.82 -18.86 4.65
CA GLY A 103 16.42 -17.96 3.66
C GLY A 103 15.38 -17.28 2.78
N GLU A 104 14.48 -18.06 2.17
CA GLU A 104 13.36 -17.53 1.36
C GLU A 104 12.42 -16.70 2.23
N MET A 105 12.21 -17.15 3.47
CA MET A 105 11.32 -16.46 4.39
C MET A 105 11.82 -15.05 4.75
N ARG A 106 13.14 -14.87 4.95
CA ARG A 106 13.71 -13.54 5.18
C ARG A 106 13.42 -12.60 4.01
N TRP A 107 13.60 -13.08 2.78
CA TRP A 107 13.33 -12.28 1.59
C TRP A 107 11.83 -12.02 1.38
N ALA A 108 10.96 -12.97 1.70
CA ALA A 108 9.51 -12.75 1.68
C ALA A 108 9.07 -11.67 2.67
N VAL A 109 9.64 -11.66 3.88
CA VAL A 109 9.39 -10.61 4.88
C VAL A 109 9.91 -9.25 4.40
N VAL A 110 11.12 -9.19 3.84
CA VAL A 110 11.66 -7.95 3.26
C VAL A 110 10.76 -7.44 2.13
N LEU A 111 10.29 -8.33 1.25
CA LEU A 111 9.39 -7.98 0.15
C LEU A 111 8.09 -7.35 0.66
N CYS A 112 7.49 -7.90 1.71
CA CYS A 112 6.23 -7.41 2.27
C CYS A 112 6.39 -6.15 3.12
N LEU A 113 7.53 -5.95 3.80
CA LEU A 113 7.71 -4.87 4.78
C LEU A 113 8.57 -3.70 4.27
N ALA A 114 9.34 -3.85 3.18
CA ALA A 114 10.22 -2.79 2.70
C ALA A 114 9.44 -1.52 2.31
N THR A 115 8.35 -1.67 1.58
CA THR A 115 7.51 -0.54 1.16
C THR A 115 6.81 0.14 2.35
N PRO A 116 6.11 -0.57 3.25
CA PRO A 116 5.56 0.02 4.47
C PRO A 116 6.61 0.75 5.32
N PHE A 117 7.78 0.16 5.48
CA PHE A 117 8.88 0.77 6.22
C PHE A 117 9.30 2.11 5.59
N ALA A 118 9.51 2.15 4.28
CA ALA A 118 9.89 3.37 3.58
C ALA A 118 8.84 4.47 3.75
N ILE A 119 7.57 4.15 3.50
CA ILE A 119 6.44 5.08 3.61
C ILE A 119 6.36 5.69 5.01
N LEU A 120 6.33 4.87 6.03
CA LEU A 120 6.13 5.34 7.40
C LEU A 120 7.33 6.14 7.92
N VAL A 121 8.56 5.69 7.63
CA VAL A 121 9.78 6.38 8.06
C VAL A 121 9.91 7.71 7.32
N CYS A 122 9.73 7.74 6.02
CA CYS A 122 9.83 8.99 5.24
C CYS A 122 8.71 9.98 5.61
N SER A 123 7.48 9.52 5.79
CA SER A 123 6.37 10.36 6.27
C SER A 123 6.68 10.95 7.65
N ALA A 124 7.19 10.14 8.58
CA ALA A 124 7.54 10.61 9.92
C ALA A 124 8.67 11.64 9.89
N ILE A 125 9.72 11.41 9.11
CA ILE A 125 10.83 12.35 8.94
C ILE A 125 10.30 13.67 8.33
N ALA A 126 9.46 13.58 7.31
CA ALA A 126 8.87 14.76 6.68
C ALA A 126 8.08 15.61 7.69
N CYS A 127 7.27 14.98 8.53
CA CYS A 127 6.50 15.68 9.57
C CYS A 127 7.39 16.39 10.62
N MET A 128 8.64 15.97 10.77
CA MET A 128 9.60 16.60 11.70
C MET A 128 10.35 17.79 11.07
N VAL A 129 10.29 17.97 9.76
CA VAL A 129 11.02 19.04 9.08
C VAL A 129 10.26 20.36 9.23
N PRO A 130 10.93 21.42 9.75
CA PRO A 130 10.32 22.75 9.84
C PRO A 130 9.90 23.27 8.46
N GLY A 131 8.73 23.93 8.40
CA GLY A 131 8.20 24.49 7.14
C GLY A 131 7.38 23.52 6.30
N LEU A 132 7.22 22.25 6.70
CA LEU A 132 6.29 21.34 6.02
C LEU A 132 4.85 21.86 6.07
N ALA A 133 4.43 22.41 7.22
CA ALA A 133 3.07 22.91 7.40
C ALA A 133 2.70 24.00 6.38
N ASP A 134 3.65 24.82 5.95
CA ASP A 134 3.45 25.85 4.92
C ASP A 134 3.22 25.27 3.51
N GLN A 135 3.52 24.00 3.35
CA GLN A 135 3.38 23.27 2.08
C GLN A 135 2.08 22.45 1.97
N LEU A 136 1.31 22.44 3.05
CA LEU A 136 0.04 21.71 3.10
C LEU A 136 -1.13 22.67 2.83
N ASN A 137 -2.13 22.17 2.13
CA ASN A 137 -3.35 22.92 1.92
C ASN A 137 -4.22 22.99 3.18
N ASN A 138 -4.15 21.94 3.99
CA ASN A 138 -4.98 21.79 5.18
C ASN A 138 -4.12 21.51 6.41
N GLY A 139 -4.63 21.86 7.57
CA GLY A 139 -3.98 21.60 8.85
C GLY A 139 -4.53 20.36 9.55
N GLY A 140 -3.91 20.01 10.69
CA GLY A 140 -4.42 18.93 11.55
C GLY A 140 -4.39 17.54 10.91
N ALA A 141 -5.42 16.75 11.18
CA ALA A 141 -5.50 15.36 10.70
C ALA A 141 -5.58 15.26 9.18
N HIS A 142 -6.24 16.21 8.51
CA HIS A 142 -6.29 16.23 7.04
C HIS A 142 -4.91 16.53 6.44
N GLY A 143 -4.17 17.51 6.97
CA GLY A 143 -2.81 17.78 6.52
C GLY A 143 -1.87 16.60 6.70
N PHE A 144 -2.02 15.83 7.78
CA PHE A 144 -1.29 14.58 7.93
C PHE A 144 -1.69 13.55 6.85
N SER A 145 -2.97 13.49 6.47
CA SER A 145 -3.44 12.65 5.36
C SER A 145 -2.82 13.06 4.02
N GLU A 146 -2.62 14.36 3.77
CA GLU A 146 -1.93 14.87 2.58
C GLU A 146 -0.48 14.35 2.51
N VAL A 147 0.25 14.44 3.62
CA VAL A 147 1.62 13.91 3.73
C VAL A 147 1.64 12.39 3.53
N LEU A 148 0.83 11.67 4.31
CA LEU A 148 0.78 10.22 4.25
C LEU A 148 0.43 9.72 2.84
N TYR A 149 -0.52 10.38 2.16
CA TYR A 149 -0.87 10.03 0.79
C TYR A 149 0.29 10.22 -0.18
N ALA A 150 1.00 11.35 -0.11
CA ALA A 150 2.13 11.64 -0.99
C ALA A 150 3.22 10.56 -0.89
N PHE A 151 3.61 10.20 0.35
CA PHE A 151 4.59 9.14 0.58
C PHE A 151 4.04 7.75 0.24
N THR A 152 2.77 7.45 0.53
CA THR A 152 2.16 6.17 0.15
C THR A 152 2.10 6.00 -1.37
N SER A 153 1.77 7.05 -2.10
CA SER A 153 1.77 7.04 -3.57
C SER A 153 3.17 6.86 -4.15
N CYS A 154 4.17 7.51 -3.56
CA CYS A 154 5.56 7.36 -3.98
C CYS A 154 6.12 5.98 -3.61
N GLY A 155 5.85 5.48 -2.41
CA GLY A 155 6.23 4.13 -1.99
C GLY A 155 5.56 3.03 -2.83
N GLY A 156 4.28 3.17 -3.15
CA GLY A 156 3.56 2.30 -4.09
C GLY A 156 4.01 2.49 -5.54
N ASN A 157 4.71 3.59 -5.84
CA ASN A 157 5.14 3.97 -7.20
C ASN A 157 4.01 4.10 -8.22
N ASN A 158 2.82 4.50 -7.78
CA ASN A 158 1.65 4.67 -8.66
C ASN A 158 1.54 6.08 -9.26
N GLY A 159 2.11 7.10 -8.60
CA GLY A 159 2.12 8.47 -9.08
C GLY A 159 0.79 9.23 -8.96
N SER A 160 -0.19 8.68 -8.23
CA SER A 160 -1.44 9.42 -7.92
C SER A 160 -1.15 10.55 -6.94
N ALA A 161 -1.83 11.68 -7.09
CA ALA A 161 -1.73 12.80 -6.18
C ALA A 161 -3.02 12.98 -5.39
N PHE A 162 -2.90 13.18 -4.08
CA PHE A 162 -3.99 13.68 -3.25
C PHE A 162 -4.32 15.12 -3.62
N ALA A 163 -3.26 15.85 -3.99
CA ALA A 163 -3.23 17.24 -4.46
C ALA A 163 -3.37 18.29 -3.34
N GLY A 164 -3.18 17.92 -2.09
CA GLY A 164 -3.13 18.83 -0.96
C GLY A 164 -1.74 19.36 -0.64
N MET A 165 -0.71 18.56 -0.84
CA MET A 165 0.67 18.89 -0.51
C MET A 165 1.44 19.46 -1.71
N ASN A 166 2.16 20.58 -1.51
CA ASN A 166 3.11 21.08 -2.47
C ASN A 166 4.44 20.32 -2.37
N CYS A 167 4.67 19.40 -3.29
CA CYS A 167 5.89 18.59 -3.33
C CYS A 167 7.04 19.25 -4.10
N ASN A 168 6.83 20.41 -4.74
CA ASN A 168 7.85 21.07 -5.58
C ASN A 168 8.88 21.84 -4.74
N ILE A 169 9.51 21.15 -3.81
CA ILE A 169 10.58 21.68 -2.96
C ILE A 169 11.76 20.72 -3.01
N PRO A 170 13.02 21.20 -3.10
CA PRO A 170 14.17 20.34 -3.33
C PRO A 170 14.32 19.17 -2.36
N TRP A 171 14.14 19.40 -1.05
CA TRP A 171 14.30 18.34 -0.05
C TRP A 171 13.18 17.30 -0.12
N ILE A 172 11.92 17.73 -0.35
CA ILE A 172 10.79 16.81 -0.53
C ILE A 172 10.99 15.97 -1.80
N ASN A 173 11.36 16.59 -2.91
CA ASN A 173 11.64 15.89 -4.17
C ASN A 173 12.71 14.82 -4.00
N VAL A 174 13.80 15.13 -3.29
CA VAL A 174 14.87 14.16 -3.02
C VAL A 174 14.38 13.02 -2.13
N MET A 175 13.64 13.32 -1.05
CA MET A 175 13.07 12.30 -0.17
C MET A 175 12.13 11.35 -0.92
N LEU A 176 11.16 11.90 -1.64
CA LEU A 176 10.23 11.10 -2.42
C LEU A 176 10.95 10.27 -3.49
N GLY A 177 11.98 10.82 -4.13
CA GLY A 177 12.80 10.10 -5.11
C GLY A 177 13.58 8.93 -4.50
N LEU A 178 14.19 9.12 -3.33
CA LEU A 178 14.91 8.06 -2.61
C LEU A 178 13.94 6.97 -2.12
N GLU A 179 12.78 7.37 -1.61
CA GLU A 179 11.72 6.45 -1.22
C GLU A 179 11.25 5.58 -2.39
N MET A 180 10.94 6.21 -3.53
CA MET A 180 10.54 5.48 -4.74
C MET A 180 11.60 4.47 -5.18
N LEU A 181 12.87 4.87 -5.15
CA LEU A 181 13.98 3.99 -5.51
C LEU A 181 14.02 2.77 -4.58
N PHE A 182 14.01 3.00 -3.27
CA PHE A 182 14.07 1.95 -2.27
C PHE A 182 12.85 1.02 -2.35
N ALA A 183 11.65 1.59 -2.35
CA ALA A 183 10.40 0.83 -2.36
C ALA A 183 10.19 0.04 -3.66
N ARG A 184 10.76 0.47 -4.78
CA ARG A 184 10.70 -0.27 -6.05
C ARG A 184 11.73 -1.39 -6.13
N PHE A 185 12.99 -1.11 -5.80
CA PHE A 185 14.05 -2.07 -6.04
C PHE A 185 14.15 -3.16 -4.96
N MET A 186 13.84 -2.85 -3.71
CA MET A 186 13.93 -3.86 -2.64
C MET A 186 12.98 -5.06 -2.87
N PRO A 187 11.69 -4.88 -3.22
CA PRO A 187 10.84 -6.00 -3.57
C PRO A 187 11.30 -6.79 -4.80
N ILE A 188 11.85 -6.12 -5.82
CA ILE A 188 12.38 -6.79 -7.02
C ILE A 188 13.58 -7.68 -6.63
N VAL A 189 14.53 -7.15 -5.87
CA VAL A 189 15.70 -7.91 -5.39
C VAL A 189 15.25 -9.09 -4.52
N GLY A 190 14.30 -8.88 -3.61
CA GLY A 190 13.73 -9.94 -2.78
C GLY A 190 13.10 -11.06 -3.61
N THR A 191 12.31 -10.69 -4.61
CA THR A 191 11.67 -11.66 -5.52
C THR A 191 12.70 -12.48 -6.31
N LEU A 192 13.70 -11.80 -6.87
CA LEU A 192 14.77 -12.47 -7.63
C LEU A 192 15.61 -13.39 -6.71
N ALA A 193 15.86 -12.99 -5.48
CA ALA A 193 16.57 -13.81 -4.51
C ALA A 193 15.78 -15.08 -4.14
N ILE A 194 14.46 -14.95 -3.91
CA ILE A 194 13.56 -16.09 -3.70
C ILE A 194 13.56 -17.00 -4.92
N ALA A 195 13.35 -16.45 -6.10
CA ALA A 195 13.32 -17.22 -7.34
C ALA A 195 14.64 -17.98 -7.58
N GLY A 196 15.78 -17.31 -7.38
CA GLY A 196 17.11 -17.93 -7.53
C GLY A 196 17.37 -19.04 -6.51
N SER A 197 16.90 -18.89 -5.28
CA SER A 197 16.99 -19.93 -4.25
C SER A 197 16.08 -21.12 -4.60
N LEU A 198 14.83 -20.88 -4.93
CA LEU A 198 13.87 -21.92 -5.28
C LEU A 198 14.25 -22.66 -6.57
N ALA A 199 14.91 -22.00 -7.52
CA ALA A 199 15.37 -22.62 -8.76
C ALA A 199 16.39 -23.75 -8.50
N LYS A 200 17.21 -23.61 -7.47
CA LYS A 200 18.22 -24.60 -7.10
C LYS A 200 17.66 -25.81 -6.35
N LYS A 201 16.43 -25.73 -5.84
CA LYS A 201 15.80 -26.79 -5.04
C LYS A 201 15.08 -27.81 -5.93
N GLY A 202 15.20 -29.09 -5.59
CA GLY A 202 14.40 -30.15 -6.18
C GLY A 202 12.92 -30.07 -5.78
N LYS A 203 12.08 -30.75 -6.53
CA LYS A 203 10.66 -30.93 -6.15
C LYS A 203 10.56 -31.96 -5.03
N VAL A 204 9.73 -31.67 -4.04
CA VAL A 204 9.36 -32.58 -2.96
C VAL A 204 8.06 -33.27 -3.35
N ALA A 205 7.93 -34.56 -3.08
CA ALA A 205 6.69 -35.29 -3.29
C ALA A 205 5.63 -34.82 -2.30
N GLU A 206 4.42 -34.61 -2.78
CA GLU A 206 3.29 -34.26 -1.90
C GLU A 206 3.07 -35.36 -0.86
N SER A 207 2.91 -34.95 0.39
CA SER A 207 2.64 -35.80 1.53
C SER A 207 1.35 -35.39 2.21
N ALA A 208 0.82 -36.21 3.13
CA ALA A 208 -0.32 -35.86 3.97
C ALA A 208 -0.05 -34.60 4.83
N GLY A 209 1.22 -34.20 4.97
CA GLY A 209 1.66 -32.97 5.64
C GLY A 209 1.71 -31.75 4.75
N THR A 210 1.57 -31.86 3.44
CA THR A 210 1.64 -30.72 2.49
C THR A 210 0.35 -29.89 2.59
N LEU A 211 0.48 -28.57 2.78
CA LEU A 211 -0.66 -27.66 2.77
C LEU A 211 -1.09 -27.42 1.31
N SER A 212 -2.33 -27.77 0.99
CA SER A 212 -2.87 -27.48 -0.35
C SER A 212 -3.00 -25.97 -0.57
N THR A 213 -2.39 -25.48 -1.64
CA THR A 213 -2.44 -24.05 -2.05
C THR A 213 -3.52 -23.76 -3.09
N THR A 214 -4.32 -24.77 -3.47
CA THR A 214 -5.34 -24.67 -4.53
C THR A 214 -6.78 -24.68 -4.01
N ASN A 215 -6.97 -24.74 -2.70
CA ASN A 215 -8.30 -24.82 -2.07
C ASN A 215 -8.78 -23.45 -1.56
N GLY A 216 -10.10 -23.34 -1.35
CA GLY A 216 -10.73 -22.09 -0.85
C GLY A 216 -10.22 -21.66 0.54
N MET A 217 -9.78 -22.60 1.37
CA MET A 217 -9.18 -22.31 2.68
C MET A 217 -7.87 -21.52 2.51
N PHE A 218 -7.03 -21.90 1.57
CA PHE A 218 -5.79 -21.16 1.29
C PHE A 218 -6.06 -19.75 0.78
N VAL A 219 -7.05 -19.58 -0.11
CA VAL A 219 -7.46 -18.25 -0.59
C VAL A 219 -7.93 -17.38 0.57
N PHE A 220 -8.76 -17.93 1.47
CA PHE A 220 -9.20 -17.21 2.66
C PHE A 220 -8.03 -16.79 3.56
N LEU A 221 -7.10 -17.70 3.83
CA LEU A 221 -5.90 -17.41 4.63
C LEU A 221 -5.02 -16.35 3.96
N LEU A 222 -4.83 -16.42 2.65
CA LEU A 222 -4.05 -15.44 1.90
C LEU A 222 -4.65 -14.04 2.02
N VAL A 223 -5.96 -13.91 1.79
CA VAL A 223 -6.67 -12.63 1.93
C VAL A 223 -6.55 -12.13 3.38
N PHE A 224 -6.76 -13.01 4.35
CA PHE A 224 -6.65 -12.65 5.77
C PHE A 224 -5.24 -12.15 6.13
N ILE A 225 -4.19 -12.81 5.66
CA ILE A 225 -2.80 -12.38 5.91
C ILE A 225 -2.48 -11.04 5.25
N VAL A 226 -2.95 -10.81 4.03
CA VAL A 226 -2.78 -9.49 3.36
C VAL A 226 -3.44 -8.39 4.18
N LEU A 227 -4.69 -8.59 4.61
CA LEU A 227 -5.41 -7.62 5.43
C LEU A 227 -4.76 -7.42 6.79
N LEU A 228 -4.32 -8.50 7.43
CA LEU A 228 -3.67 -8.45 8.75
C LEU A 228 -2.36 -7.67 8.71
N ILE A 229 -1.49 -7.94 7.73
CA ILE A 229 -0.21 -7.24 7.60
C ILE A 229 -0.44 -5.77 7.23
N GLY A 230 -1.37 -5.49 6.31
CA GLY A 230 -1.74 -4.12 5.97
C GLY A 230 -2.28 -3.35 7.17
N ALA A 231 -3.16 -3.97 7.96
CA ALA A 231 -3.69 -3.36 9.18
C ALA A 231 -2.59 -3.11 10.22
N LEU A 232 -1.76 -4.10 10.52
CA LEU A 232 -0.68 -3.96 11.50
C LEU A 232 0.33 -2.89 11.09
N SER A 233 0.61 -2.75 9.80
CA SER A 233 1.58 -1.79 9.29
C SER A 233 1.02 -0.36 9.26
N PHE A 234 -0.18 -0.17 8.74
CA PHE A 234 -0.67 1.17 8.38
C PHE A 234 -1.82 1.69 9.24
N PHE A 235 -2.53 0.81 9.98
CA PHE A 235 -3.69 1.25 10.76
C PHE A 235 -3.37 2.41 11.73
N PRO A 236 -2.22 2.42 12.45
CA PRO A 236 -1.90 3.55 13.32
C PRO A 236 -1.79 4.89 12.56
N ALA A 237 -1.17 4.90 11.38
CA ALA A 237 -1.06 6.09 10.56
C ALA A 237 -2.41 6.53 9.98
N LEU A 238 -3.21 5.58 9.49
CA LEU A 238 -4.57 5.84 8.99
C LEU A 238 -5.52 6.32 10.10
N ALA A 239 -5.30 5.87 11.34
CA ALA A 239 -6.07 6.33 12.49
C ALA A 239 -5.77 7.80 12.83
N LEU A 240 -4.51 8.23 12.69
CA LEU A 240 -4.10 9.61 12.95
C LEU A 240 -4.54 10.60 11.85
N GLY A 241 -4.70 10.14 10.64
CA GLY A 241 -5.17 10.93 9.50
C GLY A 241 -6.70 10.84 9.32
N PRO A 242 -7.16 10.06 8.33
CA PRO A 242 -8.55 10.10 7.89
C PRO A 242 -9.56 9.65 8.96
N VAL A 243 -9.20 8.74 9.89
CA VAL A 243 -10.12 8.31 10.94
C VAL A 243 -10.27 9.42 11.99
N ALA A 244 -9.18 10.04 12.42
CA ALA A 244 -9.24 11.18 13.34
C ALA A 244 -10.02 12.36 12.74
N GLU A 245 -9.81 12.66 11.46
CA GLU A 245 -10.56 13.68 10.72
C GLU A 245 -12.05 13.36 10.68
N PHE A 246 -12.42 12.09 10.43
CA PHE A 246 -13.82 11.67 10.44
C PHE A 246 -14.50 11.96 11.79
N PHE A 247 -13.84 11.62 12.90
CA PHE A 247 -14.37 11.91 14.23
C PHE A 247 -14.43 13.40 14.52
N GLN A 248 -13.48 14.20 14.06
CA GLN A 248 -13.52 15.66 14.18
C GLN A 248 -14.67 16.27 13.38
N MET A 249 -15.04 15.67 12.25
CA MET A 249 -16.14 16.15 11.40
C MET A 249 -17.53 15.91 12.03
N ILE A 250 -17.70 14.85 12.81
CA ILE A 250 -18.99 14.46 13.42
C ILE A 250 -19.14 14.94 14.87
N ALA A 251 -18.05 15.37 15.53
CA ALA A 251 -18.07 15.98 16.86
C ALA A 251 -18.50 17.46 16.79
#